data_5a307c5c565e29531fb4d795ece720c5
#
_entry.id   5a307c5c565e29531fb4d795ece720c5
#
_cell.length_a   1.000
_cell.length_b   1.000
_cell.length_c   1.000
_cell.angle_alpha   90.00
_cell.angle_beta   90.00
_cell.angle_gamma   90.00
#
_symmetry.space_group_name_H-M   'P 1'
#
loop_
_entity.id
_entity.type
_entity.pdbx_description
1 polymer ?
#
loop_
_entity_poly.entity_id
_entity_poly.type
_entity_poly.pdbx_seq_one_letter_code
_entity_poly.pdbx_strand_id
1 'polypeptide(L)'
;VVIRSLDGRIYGLGINNGERQWLFSSEVPNLTLRGTSTPLAKGGRLYVGLDNGDVVALNIMDGVVMWQQNVVNNQGKTEIDRLSDIDGDMGVVATDLYVSSAANKTLAVATESGQLLWRNNHGSSSGVTVSRRFIYLADNNSVVRQIDRSNGELGWVIEDFINRELSRPVFYLGDLVFTDLAGYVHVIDAFTGKILNRKQMGKNHFFGSPVVDGNIIYTYNKDGTLTAFRYSE
;
A
#
# COMPACT_ATOMS: atom_id res chain seq x y z
N VAL A 1 3.80 -19.50 7.11
CA VAL A 1 4.40 -18.45 6.27
C VAL A 1 3.63 -18.36 4.97
N VAL A 2 3.42 -17.14 4.45
CA VAL A 2 2.77 -16.95 3.14
C VAL A 2 3.76 -16.28 2.20
N ILE A 3 3.81 -16.79 0.96
CA ILE A 3 4.65 -16.25 -0.12
C ILE A 3 3.77 -16.00 -1.35
N ARG A 4 3.88 -14.82 -1.94
CA ARG A 4 3.34 -14.51 -3.26
C ARG A 4 4.47 -14.51 -4.29
N SER A 5 4.28 -15.21 -5.40
CA SER A 5 5.23 -15.23 -6.51
C SER A 5 4.74 -14.37 -7.68
N LEU A 6 5.67 -14.00 -8.58
CA LEU A 6 5.39 -13.14 -9.74
C LEU A 6 4.48 -13.78 -10.80
N ASP A 7 4.26 -15.09 -10.72
CA ASP A 7 3.38 -15.85 -11.61
C ASP A 7 1.92 -15.96 -11.10
N GLY A 8 1.54 -15.10 -10.15
CA GLY A 8 0.19 -15.04 -9.58
C GLY A 8 -0.13 -16.13 -8.58
N ARG A 9 0.86 -16.90 -8.14
CA ARG A 9 0.67 -17.96 -7.15
C ARG A 9 0.92 -17.46 -5.73
N ILE A 10 0.11 -17.96 -4.79
CA ILE A 10 0.23 -17.68 -3.37
C ILE A 10 0.34 -19.01 -2.64
N TYR A 11 1.41 -19.17 -1.88
CA TYR A 11 1.73 -20.40 -1.16
C TYR A 11 1.57 -20.19 0.33
N GLY A 12 0.84 -21.07 1.00
CA GLY A 12 0.90 -21.27 2.44
C GLY A 12 1.91 -22.34 2.79
N LEU A 13 2.90 -21.99 3.58
CA LEU A 13 3.99 -22.89 3.97
C LEU A 13 3.99 -23.12 5.47
N GLY A 14 4.29 -24.33 5.89
CA GLY A 14 4.51 -24.68 7.29
C GLY A 14 5.70 -23.92 7.87
N ILE A 15 5.52 -23.31 9.03
CA ILE A 15 6.58 -22.49 9.66
C ILE A 15 7.80 -23.30 10.10
N ASN A 16 7.62 -24.57 10.44
CA ASN A 16 8.68 -25.41 11.00
C ASN A 16 9.50 -26.16 9.93
N ASN A 17 8.89 -26.48 8.78
CA ASN A 17 9.51 -27.35 7.77
C ASN A 17 9.48 -26.76 6.36
N GLY A 18 8.80 -25.61 6.13
CA GLY A 18 8.66 -25.00 4.82
C GLY A 18 7.79 -25.79 3.84
N GLU A 19 7.15 -26.88 4.26
CA GLU A 19 6.29 -27.68 3.39
C GLU A 19 5.05 -26.91 2.96
N ARG A 20 4.67 -27.08 1.69
CA ARG A 20 3.46 -26.44 1.15
C ARG A 20 2.21 -27.05 1.77
N GLN A 21 1.44 -26.25 2.48
CA GLN A 21 0.16 -26.61 3.06
C GLN A 21 -0.98 -26.40 2.05
N TRP A 22 -0.93 -25.28 1.32
CA TRP A 22 -1.93 -24.94 0.32
C TRP A 22 -1.33 -24.05 -0.79
N LEU A 23 -2.06 -23.97 -1.89
CA LEU A 23 -1.74 -23.14 -3.06
C LEU A 23 -3.02 -22.47 -3.56
N PHE A 24 -2.99 -21.16 -3.72
CA PHE A 24 -3.95 -20.38 -4.48
C PHE A 24 -3.28 -19.87 -5.77
N SER A 25 -3.99 -19.89 -6.89
CA SER A 25 -3.51 -19.35 -8.17
C SER A 25 -4.53 -18.36 -8.72
N SER A 26 -4.08 -17.17 -9.09
CA SER A 26 -4.86 -16.20 -9.85
C SER A 26 -4.41 -16.16 -11.31
N GLU A 27 -5.32 -15.76 -12.20
CA GLU A 27 -4.93 -15.44 -13.57
C GLU A 27 -4.10 -14.14 -13.58
N VAL A 28 -2.95 -14.19 -14.25
CA VAL A 28 -2.11 -13.02 -14.46
C VAL A 28 -2.41 -12.46 -15.85
N PRO A 29 -2.81 -11.19 -15.99
CA PRO A 29 -3.02 -10.56 -17.28
C PRO A 29 -1.75 -10.56 -18.13
N ASN A 30 -1.89 -10.54 -19.46
CA ASN A 30 -0.75 -10.48 -20.38
C ASN A 30 0.09 -9.22 -20.20
N LEU A 31 -0.51 -8.13 -19.71
CA LEU A 31 0.14 -6.86 -19.40
C LEU A 31 -0.08 -6.54 -17.92
N THR A 32 1.00 -6.48 -17.14
CA THR A 32 0.99 -6.11 -15.71
C THR A 32 2.12 -5.13 -15.43
N LEU A 33 2.02 -4.35 -14.37
CA LEU A 33 3.11 -3.50 -13.87
C LEU A 33 4.22 -4.31 -13.18
N ARG A 34 4.02 -5.63 -13.03
CA ARG A 34 4.93 -6.58 -12.35
C ARG A 34 5.25 -6.21 -10.91
N GLY A 35 4.42 -5.40 -10.29
CA GLY A 35 4.44 -5.19 -8.87
C GLY A 35 3.75 -6.35 -8.14
N THR A 36 3.99 -6.48 -6.86
CA THR A 36 3.29 -7.46 -6.03
C THR A 36 2.99 -6.85 -4.68
N SER A 37 1.70 -6.69 -4.35
CA SER A 37 1.32 -6.28 -2.99
C SER A 37 1.82 -7.29 -1.96
N THR A 38 2.29 -6.80 -0.83
CA THR A 38 2.60 -7.67 0.31
C THR A 38 1.30 -8.27 0.84
N PRO A 39 1.17 -9.60 0.95
CA PRO A 39 0.01 -10.22 1.58
C PRO A 39 -0.18 -9.75 3.01
N LEU A 40 -1.38 -9.30 3.37
CA LEU A 40 -1.71 -8.80 4.70
C LEU A 40 -2.52 -9.83 5.49
N ALA A 41 -1.92 -10.38 6.55
CA ALA A 41 -2.57 -11.35 7.41
C ALA A 41 -3.20 -10.66 8.63
N LYS A 42 -4.50 -10.84 8.84
CA LYS A 42 -5.21 -10.36 10.03
C LYS A 42 -6.49 -11.15 10.31
N GLY A 43 -6.72 -11.51 11.58
CA GLY A 43 -7.95 -12.16 12.02
C GLY A 43 -8.25 -13.49 11.33
N GLY A 44 -7.24 -14.33 11.07
CA GLY A 44 -7.40 -15.60 10.38
C GLY A 44 -7.61 -15.49 8.86
N ARG A 45 -7.56 -14.28 8.30
CA ARG A 45 -7.70 -13.98 6.88
C ARG A 45 -6.38 -13.49 6.31
N LEU A 46 -6.18 -13.77 5.05
CA LEU A 46 -5.09 -13.26 4.24
C LEU A 46 -5.68 -12.41 3.11
N TYR A 47 -5.35 -11.13 3.09
CA TYR A 47 -5.76 -10.22 2.02
C TYR A 47 -4.62 -10.08 1.02
N VAL A 48 -4.93 -10.22 -0.27
CA VAL A 48 -3.95 -10.10 -1.35
C VAL A 48 -4.54 -9.29 -2.49
N GLY A 49 -3.79 -8.29 -2.94
CA GLY A 49 -4.11 -7.58 -4.18
C GLY A 49 -3.62 -8.42 -5.37
N LEU A 50 -4.40 -8.50 -6.42
CA LEU A 50 -4.10 -9.28 -7.61
C LEU A 50 -3.77 -8.36 -8.80
N ASP A 51 -3.07 -8.93 -9.79
CA ASP A 51 -2.62 -8.21 -10.98
C ASP A 51 -3.79 -7.85 -11.93
N ASN A 52 -4.95 -8.46 -11.74
CA ASN A 52 -6.19 -8.13 -12.48
C ASN A 52 -7.02 -7.01 -11.83
N GLY A 53 -6.51 -6.37 -10.79
CA GLY A 53 -7.20 -5.29 -10.07
C GLY A 53 -8.23 -5.76 -9.04
N ASP A 54 -8.22 -7.03 -8.69
CA ASP A 54 -9.04 -7.56 -7.62
C ASP A 54 -8.26 -7.60 -6.30
N VAL A 55 -8.98 -7.52 -5.21
CA VAL A 55 -8.52 -7.92 -3.89
C VAL A 55 -9.24 -9.19 -3.46
N VAL A 56 -8.51 -10.16 -2.97
CA VAL A 56 -9.05 -11.43 -2.50
C VAL A 56 -8.77 -11.60 -1.01
N ALA A 57 -9.75 -12.11 -0.28
CA ALA A 57 -9.55 -12.63 1.08
C ALA A 57 -9.55 -14.16 1.05
N LEU A 58 -8.46 -14.72 1.52
CA LEU A 58 -8.29 -16.16 1.69
C LEU A 58 -8.33 -16.53 3.16
N ASN A 59 -8.83 -17.69 3.47
CA ASN A 59 -8.62 -18.30 4.78
C ASN A 59 -7.13 -18.65 4.91
N ILE A 60 -6.47 -18.15 5.95
CA ILE A 60 -5.01 -18.29 6.11
C ILE A 60 -4.56 -19.74 6.34
N MET A 61 -5.46 -20.62 6.81
CA MET A 61 -5.13 -22.00 7.15
C MET A 61 -5.12 -22.94 5.94
N ASP A 62 -6.03 -22.73 4.98
CA ASP A 62 -6.26 -23.66 3.87
C ASP A 62 -6.25 -22.98 2.48
N GLY A 63 -6.12 -21.65 2.42
CA GLY A 63 -6.08 -20.88 1.18
C GLY A 63 -7.42 -20.79 0.43
N VAL A 64 -8.52 -21.20 1.06
CA VAL A 64 -9.86 -21.11 0.45
C VAL A 64 -10.31 -19.66 0.33
N VAL A 65 -10.84 -19.30 -0.85
CA VAL A 65 -11.38 -17.96 -1.11
C VAL A 65 -12.62 -17.74 -0.24
N MET A 66 -12.58 -16.71 0.58
CA MET A 66 -13.72 -16.26 1.38
C MET A 66 -14.56 -15.23 0.63
N TRP A 67 -13.90 -14.29 -0.03
CA TRP A 67 -14.52 -13.31 -0.92
C TRP A 67 -13.48 -12.71 -1.88
N GLN A 68 -13.96 -12.10 -2.95
CA GLN A 68 -13.16 -11.36 -3.93
C GLN A 68 -13.92 -10.09 -4.33
N GLN A 69 -13.21 -8.97 -4.43
CA GLN A 69 -13.79 -7.67 -4.77
C GLN A 69 -12.92 -6.97 -5.83
N ASN A 70 -13.56 -6.50 -6.90
CA ASN A 70 -12.86 -5.69 -7.91
C ASN A 70 -12.67 -4.24 -7.42
N VAL A 71 -11.43 -3.77 -7.45
CA VAL A 71 -11.05 -2.41 -7.04
C VAL A 71 -11.25 -1.43 -8.19
N VAL A 72 -10.87 -1.84 -9.37
CA VAL A 72 -10.91 -1.03 -10.58
C VAL A 72 -12.03 -1.55 -11.47
N ASN A 73 -13.09 -0.77 -11.64
CA ASN A 73 -14.18 -1.16 -12.53
C ASN A 73 -13.66 -1.15 -13.98
N ASN A 74 -13.15 -2.31 -14.45
CA ASN A 74 -12.43 -2.49 -15.71
C ASN A 74 -13.32 -2.31 -16.94
N GLN A 75 -13.80 -1.09 -17.18
CA GLN A 75 -14.47 -0.70 -18.43
C GLN A 75 -13.53 0.05 -19.41
N GLY A 76 -12.22 -0.03 -19.18
CA GLY A 76 -11.21 0.58 -20.06
C GLY A 76 -11.28 0.02 -21.49
N LYS A 77 -11.22 0.92 -22.49
CA LYS A 77 -11.28 0.56 -23.91
C LYS A 77 -9.97 0.02 -24.46
N THR A 78 -8.85 0.33 -23.79
CA THR A 78 -7.51 -0.12 -24.18
C THR A 78 -6.90 -1.04 -23.13
N GLU A 79 -5.87 -1.80 -23.49
CA GLU A 79 -5.13 -2.63 -22.54
C GLU A 79 -4.41 -1.80 -21.48
N ILE A 80 -3.96 -0.60 -21.84
CA ILE A 80 -3.32 0.34 -20.90
C ILE A 80 -4.35 0.85 -19.88
N ASP A 81 -5.58 1.13 -20.28
CA ASP A 81 -6.66 1.53 -19.38
C ASP A 81 -7.06 0.41 -18.39
N ARG A 82 -6.64 -0.83 -18.68
CA ARG A 82 -6.88 -2.02 -17.87
C ARG A 82 -5.72 -2.36 -16.93
N LEU A 83 -4.62 -1.60 -16.97
CA LEU A 83 -3.55 -1.71 -15.97
C LEU A 83 -4.12 -1.28 -14.61
N SER A 84 -4.46 -2.25 -13.82
CA SER A 84 -5.23 -2.07 -12.58
C SER A 84 -4.58 -2.74 -11.37
N ASP A 85 -3.33 -3.14 -11.53
CA ASP A 85 -2.58 -3.89 -10.53
C ASP A 85 -2.70 -3.26 -9.14
N ILE A 86 -2.91 -4.12 -8.16
CA ILE A 86 -2.87 -3.74 -6.75
C ILE A 86 -1.50 -4.17 -6.22
N ASP A 87 -0.54 -3.25 -6.31
CA ASP A 87 0.86 -3.51 -5.97
C ASP A 87 1.24 -2.98 -4.60
N GLY A 88 0.53 -1.96 -4.14
CA GLY A 88 0.85 -1.26 -2.92
C GLY A 88 0.35 -1.96 -1.65
N ASP A 89 0.92 -1.52 -0.53
CA ASP A 89 0.51 -2.00 0.77
C ASP A 89 -0.94 -1.63 1.08
N MET A 90 -1.66 -2.59 1.62
CA MET A 90 -3.02 -2.44 2.11
C MET A 90 -3.03 -2.15 3.62
N GLY A 91 -4.14 -1.62 4.13
CA GLY A 91 -4.32 -1.39 5.55
C GLY A 91 -5.63 -1.95 6.10
N VAL A 92 -5.59 -2.52 7.29
CA VAL A 92 -6.81 -2.96 8.00
C VAL A 92 -6.93 -2.27 9.34
N VAL A 93 -8.05 -1.58 9.55
CA VAL A 93 -8.42 -0.99 10.85
C VAL A 93 -9.84 -1.41 11.22
N ALA A 94 -9.99 -1.96 12.41
CA ALA A 94 -11.23 -2.59 12.89
C ALA A 94 -11.74 -3.65 11.90
N THR A 95 -12.88 -3.44 11.29
CA THR A 95 -13.56 -4.33 10.36
C THR A 95 -13.41 -3.94 8.90
N ASP A 96 -12.57 -2.95 8.61
CA ASP A 96 -12.45 -2.37 7.26
C ASP A 96 -11.06 -2.59 6.69
N LEU A 97 -10.99 -3.05 5.45
CA LEU A 97 -9.79 -3.16 4.63
C LEU A 97 -9.77 -1.99 3.64
N TYR A 98 -8.62 -1.34 3.52
CA TYR A 98 -8.36 -0.23 2.60
C TYR A 98 -7.35 -0.66 1.56
N VAL A 99 -7.71 -0.50 0.30
CA VAL A 99 -6.93 -0.94 -0.86
C VAL A 99 -6.82 0.19 -1.85
N SER A 100 -5.63 0.37 -2.42
CA SER A 100 -5.36 1.35 -3.46
C SER A 100 -4.72 0.69 -4.68
N SER A 101 -4.98 1.23 -5.86
CA SER A 101 -4.43 0.75 -7.12
C SER A 101 -3.69 1.85 -7.89
N ALA A 102 -2.78 1.44 -8.76
CA ALA A 102 -2.09 2.34 -9.71
C ALA A 102 -3.07 3.07 -10.66
N ALA A 103 -4.27 2.53 -10.88
CA ALA A 103 -5.32 3.13 -11.71
C ALA A 103 -6.10 4.24 -11.00
N ASN A 104 -5.49 4.92 -10.03
CA ASN A 104 -6.07 6.04 -9.27
C ASN A 104 -7.41 5.70 -8.58
N LYS A 105 -7.50 4.54 -7.97
CA LYS A 105 -8.68 4.15 -7.18
C LYS A 105 -8.26 3.73 -5.79
N THR A 106 -9.03 4.17 -4.80
CA THR A 106 -8.96 3.64 -3.43
C THR A 106 -10.36 3.26 -2.99
N LEU A 107 -10.48 2.13 -2.30
CA LEU A 107 -11.73 1.67 -1.76
C LEU A 107 -11.57 1.16 -0.33
N ALA A 108 -12.68 1.18 0.39
CA ALA A 108 -12.85 0.46 1.64
C ALA A 108 -13.84 -0.68 1.45
N VAL A 109 -13.50 -1.83 2.00
CA VAL A 109 -14.38 -3.02 2.02
C VAL A 109 -14.47 -3.59 3.42
N ALA A 110 -15.61 -4.18 3.74
CA ALA A 110 -15.77 -4.93 4.98
C ALA A 110 -14.88 -6.18 4.95
N THR A 111 -14.04 -6.36 5.97
CA THR A 111 -13.09 -7.48 6.05
C THR A 111 -13.75 -8.85 6.04
N GLU A 112 -14.98 -8.93 6.49
CA GLU A 112 -15.71 -10.19 6.66
C GLU A 112 -16.37 -10.68 5.38
N SER A 113 -16.99 -9.75 4.63
CA SER A 113 -17.84 -10.05 3.47
C SER A 113 -17.29 -9.58 2.14
N GLY A 114 -16.25 -8.71 2.14
CA GLY A 114 -15.80 -8.03 0.92
C GLY A 114 -16.78 -6.97 0.41
N GLN A 115 -17.84 -6.65 1.16
CA GLN A 115 -18.81 -5.64 0.78
C GLN A 115 -18.12 -4.28 0.63
N LEU A 116 -18.35 -3.62 -0.52
CA LEU A 116 -17.87 -2.26 -0.75
C LEU A 116 -18.56 -1.29 0.22
N LEU A 117 -17.75 -0.55 0.98
CA LEU A 117 -18.20 0.50 1.89
C LEU A 117 -18.20 1.86 1.19
N TRP A 118 -17.11 2.19 0.54
CA TRP A 118 -16.96 3.37 -0.31
C TRP A 118 -15.84 3.20 -1.34
N ARG A 119 -15.83 4.05 -2.36
CA ARG A 119 -14.78 4.14 -3.39
C ARG A 119 -14.54 5.61 -3.74
N ASN A 120 -13.28 5.98 -3.97
CA ASN A 120 -12.92 7.29 -4.52
C ASN A 120 -12.00 7.16 -5.75
N ASN A 121 -11.72 8.29 -6.39
CA ASN A 121 -10.94 8.40 -7.62
C ASN A 121 -9.51 8.90 -7.37
N HIS A 122 -8.94 8.57 -6.23
CA HIS A 122 -7.56 8.85 -5.86
C HIS A 122 -6.90 7.55 -5.45
N GLY A 123 -5.72 7.26 -5.97
CA GLY A 123 -5.04 6.01 -5.71
C GLY A 123 -3.52 6.15 -5.76
N SER A 124 -2.86 5.08 -5.41
CA SER A 124 -1.41 4.99 -5.32
C SER A 124 -0.95 3.59 -5.68
N SER A 125 0.12 3.49 -6.47
CA SER A 125 0.80 2.23 -6.71
C SER A 125 1.61 1.75 -5.50
N SER A 126 2.03 2.66 -4.60
CA SER A 126 2.75 2.31 -3.38
C SER A 126 1.84 1.91 -2.21
N GLY A 127 0.52 2.07 -2.36
CA GLY A 127 -0.47 1.69 -1.35
C GLY A 127 -0.88 2.81 -0.41
N VAL A 128 -1.47 2.40 0.72
CA VAL A 128 -2.06 3.31 1.71
C VAL A 128 -1.45 3.13 3.09
N THR A 129 -1.43 4.21 3.84
CA THR A 129 -1.18 4.19 5.29
C THR A 129 -2.46 4.57 6.01
N VAL A 130 -2.86 3.76 6.97
CA VAL A 130 -4.16 3.90 7.62
C VAL A 130 -3.98 4.25 9.10
N SER A 131 -4.64 5.32 9.53
CA SER A 131 -4.76 5.71 10.93
C SER A 131 -6.14 5.38 11.50
N ARG A 132 -6.36 5.78 12.74
CA ARG A 132 -7.66 5.63 13.37
C ARG A 132 -8.77 6.36 12.61
N ARG A 133 -8.50 7.54 12.03
CA ARG A 133 -9.48 8.40 11.37
C ARG A 133 -9.24 8.57 9.88
N PHE A 134 -8.01 8.61 9.44
CA PHE A 134 -7.64 8.97 8.08
C PHE A 134 -6.82 7.89 7.40
N ILE A 135 -6.86 7.95 6.09
CA ILE A 135 -5.98 7.23 5.17
C ILE A 135 -5.07 8.26 4.52
N TYR A 136 -3.82 7.88 4.29
CA TYR A 136 -2.83 8.71 3.62
C TYR A 136 -2.23 7.94 2.46
N LEU A 137 -2.06 8.61 1.35
CA LEU A 137 -1.39 8.08 0.17
C LEU A 137 -0.59 9.18 -0.54
N ALA A 138 0.45 8.78 -1.25
CA ALA A 138 1.11 9.58 -2.27
C ALA A 138 0.77 8.95 -3.62
N ASP A 139 0.14 9.72 -4.51
CA ASP A 139 -0.23 9.19 -5.83
C ASP A 139 0.97 9.09 -6.77
N ASN A 140 0.77 8.55 -7.96
CA ASN A 140 1.83 8.35 -8.95
C ASN A 140 2.45 9.66 -9.47
N ASN A 141 1.81 10.81 -9.23
CA ASN A 141 2.34 12.14 -9.52
C ASN A 141 3.01 12.79 -8.29
N SER A 142 3.10 12.05 -7.17
CA SER A 142 3.65 12.53 -5.90
C SER A 142 2.80 13.60 -5.21
N VAL A 143 1.50 13.60 -5.45
CA VAL A 143 0.55 14.40 -4.66
C VAL A 143 0.17 13.62 -3.41
N VAL A 144 0.39 14.20 -2.25
CA VAL A 144 0.05 13.57 -0.95
C VAL A 144 -1.36 13.95 -0.56
N ARG A 145 -2.16 12.95 -0.18
CA ARG A 145 -3.57 13.13 0.17
C ARG A 145 -3.92 12.51 1.50
N GLN A 146 -4.77 13.22 2.23
CA GLN A 146 -5.52 12.68 3.36
C GLN A 146 -6.94 12.36 2.89
N ILE A 147 -7.46 11.21 3.30
CA ILE A 147 -8.82 10.75 2.99
C ILE A 147 -9.50 10.36 4.30
N ASP A 148 -10.72 10.82 4.53
CA ASP A 148 -11.50 10.37 5.68
C ASP A 148 -11.86 8.88 5.52
N ARG A 149 -11.52 8.10 6.52
CA ARG A 149 -11.66 6.65 6.49
C ARG A 149 -13.11 6.19 6.46
N SER A 150 -14.02 6.97 7.01
CA SER A 150 -15.42 6.59 7.17
C SER A 150 -16.25 6.69 5.89
N ASN A 151 -15.89 7.63 5.00
CA ASN A 151 -16.70 7.96 3.82
C ASN A 151 -15.90 8.12 2.52
N GLY A 152 -14.55 8.11 2.60
CA GLY A 152 -13.69 8.27 1.44
C GLY A 152 -13.54 9.70 0.93
N GLU A 153 -14.00 10.71 1.67
CA GLU A 153 -13.86 12.12 1.27
C GLU A 153 -12.44 12.63 1.46
N LEU A 154 -12.03 13.54 0.57
CA LEU A 154 -10.72 14.19 0.69
C LEU A 154 -10.70 15.16 1.88
N GLY A 155 -9.63 15.06 2.67
CA GLY A 155 -9.20 16.07 3.61
C GLY A 155 -8.25 17.06 2.93
N TRP A 156 -7.01 17.18 3.43
CA TRP A 156 -6.01 18.04 2.82
C TRP A 156 -5.30 17.35 1.63
N VAL A 157 -4.74 18.18 0.72
CA VAL A 157 -3.96 17.77 -0.44
C VAL A 157 -2.68 18.61 -0.49
N ILE A 158 -1.54 17.99 -0.76
CA ILE A 158 -0.23 18.64 -0.90
C ILE A 158 0.34 18.33 -2.26
N GLU A 159 0.59 19.38 -3.07
CA GLU A 159 1.15 19.29 -4.41
C GLU A 159 2.63 19.72 -4.50
N ASP A 160 3.23 20.10 -3.38
CA ASP A 160 4.61 20.58 -3.28
C ASP A 160 5.66 19.55 -3.71
N PHE A 161 5.27 18.30 -3.84
CA PHE A 161 6.15 17.17 -4.15
C PHE A 161 5.96 16.60 -5.56
N ILE A 162 5.23 17.27 -6.44
CA ILE A 162 4.98 16.79 -7.81
C ILE A 162 6.29 16.39 -8.51
N ASN A 163 6.30 15.22 -9.17
CA ASN A 163 7.42 14.62 -9.87
C ASN A 163 8.62 14.24 -8.97
N ARG A 164 8.42 13.99 -7.69
CA ARG A 164 9.49 13.57 -6.79
C ARG A 164 9.54 12.07 -6.52
N GLU A 165 8.65 11.29 -7.13
CA GLU A 165 8.55 9.82 -6.94
C GLU A 165 8.55 9.44 -5.45
N LEU A 166 7.52 9.90 -4.75
CA LEU A 166 7.39 9.68 -3.32
C LEU A 166 7.15 8.21 -3.00
N SER A 167 7.77 7.74 -1.93
CA SER A 167 7.36 6.50 -1.28
C SER A 167 5.99 6.64 -0.61
N ARG A 168 5.37 5.52 -0.24
CA ARG A 168 4.19 5.54 0.62
C ARG A 168 4.52 6.29 1.94
N PRO A 169 3.69 7.25 2.37
CA PRO A 169 3.81 7.87 3.69
C PRO A 169 3.70 6.81 4.81
N VAL A 170 4.48 6.95 5.86
CA VAL A 170 4.46 6.06 7.03
C VAL A 170 4.23 6.89 8.30
N PHE A 171 3.44 6.35 9.23
CA PHE A 171 3.17 7.04 10.50
C PHE A 171 4.39 7.02 11.42
N TYR A 172 4.70 8.18 12.01
CA TYR A 172 5.71 8.37 13.03
C TYR A 172 5.25 9.40 14.06
N LEU A 173 4.86 8.95 15.26
CA LEU A 173 4.51 9.80 16.42
C LEU A 173 3.48 10.92 16.16
N GLY A 174 2.54 10.70 15.26
CA GLY A 174 1.53 11.70 14.88
C GLY A 174 1.81 12.41 13.56
N ASP A 175 3.00 12.24 13.00
CA ASP A 175 3.44 12.75 11.70
C ASP A 175 3.44 11.68 10.63
N LEU A 176 3.64 12.11 9.40
CA LEU A 176 3.92 11.23 8.26
C LEU A 176 5.34 11.45 7.78
N VAL A 177 6.03 10.35 7.53
CA VAL A 177 7.39 10.33 7.00
C VAL A 177 7.38 9.61 5.66
N PHE A 178 8.01 10.17 4.65
CA PHE A 178 8.19 9.57 3.34
C PHE A 178 9.49 10.02 2.68
N THR A 179 9.91 9.29 1.68
CA THR A 179 11.16 9.53 0.95
C THR A 179 10.89 9.90 -0.49
N ASP A 180 11.88 10.51 -1.14
CA ASP A 180 11.80 10.88 -2.56
C ASP A 180 13.00 10.38 -3.39
N LEU A 181 12.88 10.56 -4.69
CA LEU A 181 13.88 10.13 -5.68
C LEU A 181 15.26 10.81 -5.52
N ALA A 182 15.32 12.00 -4.92
CA ALA A 182 16.55 12.77 -4.75
C ALA A 182 17.25 12.51 -3.40
N GLY A 183 16.80 11.49 -2.66
CA GLY A 183 17.40 11.10 -1.39
C GLY A 183 16.97 11.94 -0.19
N TYR A 184 15.84 12.63 -0.28
CA TYR A 184 15.29 13.36 0.85
C TYR A 184 14.28 12.53 1.64
N VAL A 185 14.29 12.73 2.94
CA VAL A 185 13.24 12.35 3.88
C VAL A 185 12.41 13.60 4.19
N HIS A 186 11.12 13.48 4.09
CA HIS A 186 10.14 14.53 4.38
C HIS A 186 9.34 14.14 5.60
N VAL A 187 9.00 15.12 6.44
CA VAL A 187 8.13 14.97 7.61
C VAL A 187 7.02 15.99 7.49
N ILE A 188 5.77 15.54 7.60
CA ILE A 188 4.60 16.40 7.59
C ILE A 188 3.68 16.07 8.76
N ASP A 189 3.02 17.06 9.31
CA ASP A 189 1.97 16.86 10.31
C ASP A 189 0.80 16.11 9.67
N ALA A 190 0.46 14.96 10.22
CA ALA A 190 -0.55 14.08 9.61
C ALA A 190 -1.97 14.68 9.70
N PHE A 191 -2.26 15.55 10.64
CA PHE A 191 -3.57 16.13 10.81
C PHE A 191 -3.81 17.33 9.90
N THR A 192 -2.81 18.23 9.80
CA THR A 192 -2.93 19.50 9.07
C THR A 192 -2.34 19.47 7.66
N GLY A 193 -1.47 18.51 7.35
CA GLY A 193 -0.71 18.46 6.10
C GLY A 193 0.46 19.46 6.06
N LYS A 194 0.76 20.17 7.15
CA LYS A 194 1.87 21.12 7.18
C LYS A 194 3.21 20.40 7.05
N ILE A 195 4.07 20.89 6.16
CA ILE A 195 5.44 20.42 6.03
C ILE A 195 6.24 20.87 7.26
N LEU A 196 6.75 19.92 8.05
CA LEU A 196 7.50 20.18 9.28
C LEU A 196 9.00 20.18 9.04
N ASN A 197 9.48 19.20 8.28
CA ASN A 197 10.90 19.04 8.05
C ASN A 197 11.21 18.38 6.71
N ARG A 198 12.42 18.62 6.23
CA ARG A 198 13.00 17.98 5.05
C ARG A 198 14.50 17.84 5.25
N LYS A 199 15.03 16.63 5.09
CA LYS A 199 16.47 16.38 5.24
C LYS A 199 16.96 15.45 4.15
N GLN A 200 18.07 15.81 3.51
CA GLN A 200 18.75 14.92 2.58
C GLN A 200 19.53 13.88 3.38
N MET A 201 19.20 12.60 3.17
CA MET A 201 19.81 11.47 3.87
C MET A 201 20.63 10.58 2.91
N GLY A 202 20.62 10.89 1.62
CA GLY A 202 21.36 10.18 0.58
C GLY A 202 21.46 11.02 -0.69
N LYS A 203 22.21 10.51 -1.68
CA LYS A 203 22.31 11.13 -3.02
C LYS A 203 21.43 10.42 -4.06
N ASN A 204 20.85 9.28 -3.69
CA ASN A 204 20.13 8.37 -4.57
C ASN A 204 18.77 8.00 -3.98
N HIS A 205 17.90 7.42 -4.82
CA HIS A 205 16.64 6.82 -4.45
C HIS A 205 16.74 5.90 -3.24
N PHE A 206 15.69 5.88 -2.45
CA PHE A 206 15.47 4.85 -1.45
C PHE A 206 14.83 3.60 -2.06
N PHE A 207 15.03 2.46 -1.44
CA PHE A 207 14.28 1.24 -1.69
C PHE A 207 13.02 1.24 -0.81
N GLY A 208 11.87 1.41 -1.44
CA GLY A 208 10.60 1.35 -0.74
C GLY A 208 10.35 2.49 0.24
N SER A 209 9.36 2.27 1.07
CA SER A 209 8.94 3.23 2.11
C SER A 209 9.83 3.13 3.34
N PRO A 210 9.94 4.20 4.15
CA PRO A 210 10.55 4.10 5.47
C PRO A 210 9.89 3.02 6.33
N VAL A 211 10.66 2.41 7.20
CA VAL A 211 10.14 1.50 8.23
C VAL A 211 10.26 2.20 9.56
N VAL A 212 9.19 2.18 10.34
CA VAL A 212 9.15 2.76 11.69
C VAL A 212 9.02 1.63 12.70
N ASP A 213 9.94 1.61 13.67
CA ASP A 213 9.87 0.73 14.83
C ASP A 213 10.07 1.57 16.11
N GLY A 214 8.99 1.65 16.90
CA GLY A 214 8.95 2.53 18.06
C GLY A 214 9.16 4.00 17.68
N ASN A 215 10.28 4.58 18.12
CA ASN A 215 10.67 5.97 17.82
C ASN A 215 11.88 6.06 16.87
N ILE A 216 12.15 5.01 16.10
CA ILE A 216 13.26 4.98 15.15
C ILE A 216 12.67 4.82 13.74
N ILE A 217 13.18 5.61 12.82
CA ILE A 217 12.87 5.56 11.39
C ILE A 217 14.07 4.93 10.70
N TYR A 218 13.80 3.91 9.88
CA TYR A 218 14.79 3.24 9.05
C TYR A 218 14.54 3.54 7.58
N THR A 219 15.60 3.87 6.86
CA THR A 219 15.57 4.04 5.40
C THR A 219 16.72 3.26 4.78
N TYR A 220 16.48 2.73 3.57
CA TYR A 220 17.48 1.98 2.82
C TYR A 220 17.63 2.54 1.41
N ASN A 221 18.86 2.95 1.06
CA ASN A 221 19.17 3.57 -0.23
C ASN A 221 19.62 2.54 -1.27
N LYS A 222 19.51 2.91 -2.54
CA LYS A 222 20.00 2.09 -3.67
C LYS A 222 21.52 1.88 -3.69
N ASP A 223 22.28 2.69 -2.97
CA ASP A 223 23.74 2.49 -2.77
C ASP A 223 24.07 1.49 -1.68
N GLY A 224 23.07 0.84 -1.07
CA GLY A 224 23.27 -0.17 -0.01
C GLY A 224 23.36 0.41 1.41
N THR A 225 23.10 1.71 1.60
CA THR A 225 23.18 2.34 2.93
C THR A 225 21.86 2.18 3.68
N LEU A 226 21.89 1.52 4.83
CA LEU A 226 20.82 1.50 5.83
C LEU A 226 21.06 2.61 6.84
N THR A 227 20.08 3.50 7.00
CA THR A 227 20.15 4.59 7.98
C THR A 227 19.04 4.45 9.01
N ALA A 228 19.40 4.58 10.28
CA ALA A 228 18.46 4.64 11.41
C ALA A 228 18.57 6.02 12.07
N PHE A 229 17.46 6.69 12.27
CA PHE A 229 17.43 8.02 12.86
C PHE A 229 16.12 8.27 13.64
N ARG A 230 16.13 9.33 14.43
CA ARG A 230 14.97 9.88 15.11
C ARG A 230 14.71 11.28 14.57
N TYR A 231 13.45 11.63 14.46
CA TYR A 231 13.02 13.00 14.29
C TYR A 231 12.43 13.46 15.63
N SER A 232 12.87 14.61 16.09
CA SER A 232 12.28 15.35 17.21
C SER A 232 12.07 16.78 16.75
N GLU A 233 10.95 17.34 17.05
CA GLU A 233 10.68 18.77 16.86
C GLU A 233 11.72 19.63 17.59
#